data_a48a13fa0ee4238fdd0cd68e53891b08
#
_entry.id   a48a13fa0ee4238fdd0cd68e53891b08
#
_cell.length_a   1.000
_cell.length_b   1.000
_cell.length_c   1.000
_cell.angle_alpha   90.00
_cell.angle_beta   90.00
_cell.angle_gamma   90.00
#
_symmetry.space_group_name_H-M   'P 1'
#
loop_
_entity.id
_entity.type
_entity.pdbx_description
1 polymer ?
#
loop_
_entity_poly.entity_id
_entity_poly.type
_entity_poly.pdbx_seq_one_letter_code
_entity_poly.pdbx_strand_id
1 'polypeptide(L)'
;AGLLGGSLASPGAILAVDVEQRAVTGALADGVNGFIKMGILILFIVTAGHIMAVGGALGAIKKGLLRLIGSSVRRAEVAIFSAVASLNVFITVNTAAEIAAAPFVSDIGKTFRLHPYRRANFLDAVSSAFGYIFPWSGGVLIGVATLRSLTAHYQFITVPGPTTVWPYVFHGWLLAAVMLLAALSGFGRRFVGSRGEPVRHLPGA
;
A
#
# COMPACT_ATOMS: atom_id res chain seq x y z
N ALA A 1 2.02 18.21 19.03
CA ALA A 1 3.46 17.93 19.09
C ALA A 1 4.29 19.15 18.67
N GLY A 2 4.06 19.77 17.51
CA GLY A 2 4.85 20.91 17.02
C GLY A 2 4.81 22.15 17.91
N LEU A 3 3.66 22.49 18.50
CA LEU A 3 3.51 23.60 19.46
C LEU A 3 4.25 23.33 20.77
N LEU A 4 4.21 22.08 21.27
CA LEU A 4 4.88 21.70 22.52
C LEU A 4 6.40 21.48 22.32
N GLY A 5 6.82 21.14 21.11
CA GLY A 5 8.25 20.96 20.75
C GLY A 5 8.95 22.22 20.26
N GLY A 6 8.27 23.36 20.22
CA GLY A 6 8.86 24.63 19.75
C GLY A 6 9.10 24.72 18.24
N SER A 7 8.71 23.70 17.47
CA SER A 7 8.91 23.67 16.01
C SER A 7 7.91 24.57 15.24
N LEU A 8 6.84 25.02 15.91
CA LEU A 8 5.87 26.01 15.39
C LEU A 8 5.90 27.25 16.28
N ALA A 9 7.04 27.91 16.35
CA ALA A 9 7.26 29.05 17.25
C ALA A 9 6.57 30.35 16.77
N SER A 10 6.13 30.42 15.51
CA SER A 10 5.47 31.61 14.95
C SER A 10 4.33 31.23 14.02
N PRO A 11 3.28 32.10 13.88
CA PRO A 11 2.23 31.89 12.87
C PRO A 11 2.77 31.73 11.45
N GLY A 12 3.86 32.39 11.10
CA GLY A 12 4.53 32.27 9.80
C GLY A 12 5.14 30.91 9.53
N ALA A 13 5.45 30.11 10.56
CA ALA A 13 5.86 28.73 10.38
C ALA A 13 4.72 27.82 9.91
N ILE A 14 3.46 28.22 10.17
CA ILE A 14 2.27 27.49 9.71
C ILE A 14 1.91 27.93 8.29
N LEU A 15 1.83 29.26 8.06
CA LEU A 15 1.50 29.85 6.78
C LEU A 15 2.13 31.24 6.69
N ALA A 16 2.90 31.49 5.65
CA ALA A 16 3.46 32.80 5.33
C ALA A 16 3.35 33.06 3.84
N VAL A 17 3.30 34.33 3.47
CA VAL A 17 3.39 34.79 2.07
C VAL A 17 4.75 35.44 1.89
N ASP A 18 5.59 34.82 1.06
CA ASP A 18 6.85 35.39 0.62
C ASP A 18 6.58 36.24 -0.62
N VAL A 19 6.61 37.55 -0.43
CA VAL A 19 6.29 38.52 -1.48
C VAL A 19 7.40 38.58 -2.53
N GLU A 20 8.66 38.36 -2.13
CA GLU A 20 9.82 38.39 -3.04
C GLU A 20 9.81 37.20 -3.98
N GLN A 21 9.53 35.99 -3.45
CA GLN A 21 9.45 34.76 -4.23
C GLN A 21 8.06 34.50 -4.83
N ARG A 22 7.08 35.34 -4.52
CA ARG A 22 5.65 35.20 -4.90
C ARG A 22 5.12 33.79 -4.54
N ALA A 23 5.51 33.30 -3.38
CA ALA A 23 5.20 31.95 -2.95
C ALA A 23 4.49 31.96 -1.59
N VAL A 24 3.62 31.00 -1.40
CA VAL A 24 3.05 30.67 -0.08
C VAL A 24 3.94 29.60 0.54
N THR A 25 4.43 29.86 1.75
CA THR A 25 5.37 29.00 2.48
C THR A 25 4.80 28.59 3.83
N GLY A 26 5.46 27.65 4.50
CA GLY A 26 5.08 27.14 5.80
C GLY A 26 4.46 25.74 5.75
N ALA A 27 4.30 25.12 6.91
CA ALA A 27 3.91 23.71 7.05
C ALA A 27 2.60 23.36 6.32
N LEU A 28 1.65 24.30 6.25
CA LEU A 28 0.39 24.10 5.53
C LEU A 28 0.60 24.08 4.01
N ALA A 29 1.38 25.03 3.48
CA ALA A 29 1.69 25.11 2.06
C ALA A 29 2.49 23.88 1.60
N ASP A 30 3.49 23.47 2.39
CA ASP A 30 4.31 22.30 2.11
C ASP A 30 3.48 21.01 2.14
N GLY A 31 2.56 20.90 3.10
CA GLY A 31 1.62 19.78 3.18
C GLY A 31 0.71 19.67 1.96
N VAL A 32 0.12 20.81 1.53
CA VAL A 32 -0.74 20.86 0.33
C VAL A 32 0.06 20.53 -0.92
N ASN A 33 1.26 21.12 -1.09
CA ASN A 33 2.13 20.85 -2.25
C ASN A 33 2.57 19.38 -2.31
N GLY A 34 2.88 18.78 -1.16
CA GLY A 34 3.18 17.34 -1.06
C GLY A 34 1.98 16.47 -1.47
N PHE A 35 0.78 16.86 -1.05
CA PHE A 35 -0.44 16.14 -1.37
C PHE A 35 -0.85 16.26 -2.84
N ILE A 36 -0.61 17.40 -3.49
CA ILE A 36 -0.91 17.60 -4.92
C ILE A 36 -0.16 16.57 -5.77
N LYS A 37 1.12 16.34 -5.52
CA LYS A 37 1.92 15.34 -6.25
C LYS A 37 1.34 13.93 -6.11
N MET A 38 0.92 13.56 -4.91
CA MET A 38 0.27 12.27 -4.65
C MET A 38 -1.10 12.18 -5.32
N GLY A 39 -1.88 13.25 -5.29
CA GLY A 39 -3.19 13.34 -5.97
C GLY A 39 -3.07 13.13 -7.48
N ILE A 40 -2.09 13.76 -8.12
CA ILE A 40 -1.81 13.58 -9.55
C ILE A 40 -1.44 12.12 -9.84
N LEU A 41 -0.57 11.51 -9.03
CA LEU A 41 -0.21 10.10 -9.17
C LEU A 41 -1.43 9.19 -9.08
N ILE A 42 -2.31 9.41 -8.09
CA ILE A 42 -3.54 8.65 -7.92
C ILE A 42 -4.45 8.80 -9.14
N LEU A 43 -4.61 10.00 -9.67
CA LEU A 43 -5.41 10.26 -10.88
C LEU A 43 -4.87 9.46 -12.08
N PHE A 44 -3.55 9.44 -12.30
CA PHE A 44 -2.96 8.63 -13.37
C PHE A 44 -3.21 7.14 -13.18
N ILE A 45 -3.07 6.62 -11.96
CA ILE A 45 -3.30 5.20 -11.66
C ILE A 45 -4.77 4.83 -11.87
N VAL A 46 -5.70 5.64 -11.37
CA VAL A 46 -7.15 5.42 -11.55
C VAL A 46 -7.53 5.48 -13.02
N THR A 47 -6.98 6.46 -13.76
CA THR A 47 -7.22 6.60 -15.21
C THR A 47 -6.68 5.40 -15.97
N ALA A 48 -5.44 4.97 -15.70
CA ALA A 48 -4.85 3.78 -16.32
C ALA A 48 -5.69 2.53 -16.02
N GLY A 49 -6.11 2.36 -14.76
CA GLY A 49 -7.00 1.27 -14.35
C GLY A 49 -8.33 1.29 -15.09
N HIS A 50 -8.91 2.48 -15.29
CA HIS A 50 -10.15 2.65 -16.05
C HIS A 50 -9.96 2.29 -17.53
N ILE A 51 -8.89 2.77 -18.16
CA ILE A 51 -8.55 2.42 -19.56
C ILE A 51 -8.39 0.90 -19.71
N MET A 52 -7.69 0.25 -18.78
CA MET A 52 -7.53 -1.21 -18.78
C MET A 52 -8.88 -1.94 -18.60
N ALA A 53 -9.78 -1.40 -17.78
CA ALA A 53 -11.11 -1.97 -17.58
C ALA A 53 -11.95 -1.87 -18.84
N VAL A 54 -12.05 -0.67 -19.46
CA VAL A 54 -12.80 -0.43 -20.67
C VAL A 54 -12.20 -1.16 -21.88
N GLY A 55 -10.86 -1.20 -21.97
CA GLY A 55 -10.13 -1.91 -23.01
C GLY A 55 -10.17 -3.44 -22.89
N GLY A 56 -10.84 -3.98 -21.84
CA GLY A 56 -10.96 -5.43 -21.63
C GLY A 56 -9.73 -6.13 -21.08
N ALA A 57 -8.63 -5.40 -20.85
CA ALA A 57 -7.38 -5.98 -20.34
C ALA A 57 -7.56 -6.62 -18.97
N LEU A 58 -8.31 -5.98 -18.06
CA LEU A 58 -8.64 -6.55 -16.76
C LEU A 58 -9.44 -7.85 -16.89
N GLY A 59 -10.37 -7.90 -17.85
CA GLY A 59 -11.13 -9.12 -18.15
C GLY A 59 -10.25 -10.26 -18.67
N ALA A 60 -9.29 -9.96 -19.54
CA ALA A 60 -8.34 -10.94 -20.07
C ALA A 60 -7.41 -11.48 -18.97
N ILE A 61 -6.85 -10.61 -18.14
CA ILE A 61 -6.03 -10.97 -16.99
C ILE A 61 -6.83 -11.84 -16.03
N LYS A 62 -8.04 -11.44 -15.66
CA LYS A 62 -8.94 -12.19 -14.79
C LYS A 62 -9.22 -13.58 -15.35
N LYS A 63 -9.57 -13.69 -16.64
CA LYS A 63 -9.88 -14.97 -17.29
C LYS A 63 -8.67 -15.92 -17.31
N GLY A 64 -7.48 -15.39 -17.62
CA GLY A 64 -6.23 -16.14 -17.57
C GLY A 64 -5.94 -16.66 -16.16
N LEU A 65 -6.08 -15.78 -15.16
CA LEU A 65 -5.81 -16.12 -13.76
C LEU A 65 -6.82 -17.12 -13.20
N LEU A 66 -8.10 -16.97 -13.50
CA LEU A 66 -9.14 -17.93 -13.08
C LEU A 66 -8.90 -19.32 -13.65
N ARG A 67 -8.33 -19.44 -14.85
CA ARG A 67 -7.92 -20.74 -15.40
C ARG A 67 -6.80 -21.39 -14.58
N LEU A 68 -5.84 -20.62 -14.09
CA LEU A 68 -4.74 -21.10 -13.23
C LEU A 68 -5.22 -21.44 -11.81
N ILE A 69 -6.15 -20.65 -11.28
CA ILE A 69 -6.71 -20.81 -9.94
C ILE A 69 -7.62 -22.05 -9.90
N GLY A 70 -8.38 -22.31 -10.97
CA GLY A 70 -9.40 -23.36 -11.01
C GLY A 70 -10.46 -23.14 -9.93
N SER A 71 -10.87 -24.18 -9.23
CA SER A 71 -11.88 -24.13 -8.15
C SER A 71 -11.27 -23.93 -6.74
N SER A 72 -9.97 -23.79 -6.62
CA SER A 72 -9.27 -23.78 -5.32
C SER A 72 -9.25 -22.39 -4.68
N VAL A 73 -9.92 -22.24 -3.55
CA VAL A 73 -9.88 -21.03 -2.72
C VAL A 73 -8.45 -20.68 -2.27
N ARG A 74 -7.64 -21.70 -1.96
CA ARG A 74 -6.22 -21.51 -1.60
C ARG A 74 -5.44 -20.83 -2.73
N ARG A 75 -5.61 -21.33 -3.97
CA ARG A 75 -4.96 -20.72 -5.14
C ARG A 75 -5.46 -19.31 -5.39
N ALA A 76 -6.75 -19.03 -5.12
CA ALA A 76 -7.31 -17.69 -5.22
C ALA A 76 -6.67 -16.71 -4.23
N GLU A 77 -6.50 -17.10 -2.97
CA GLU A 77 -5.83 -16.27 -1.95
C GLU A 77 -4.35 -16.05 -2.26
N VAL A 78 -3.64 -17.09 -2.73
CA VAL A 78 -2.25 -16.95 -3.19
C VAL A 78 -2.16 -16.03 -4.41
N ALA A 79 -3.10 -16.11 -5.35
CA ALA A 79 -3.13 -15.21 -6.50
C ALA A 79 -3.40 -13.75 -6.09
N ILE A 80 -4.30 -13.52 -5.14
CA ILE A 80 -4.53 -12.19 -4.56
C ILE A 80 -3.24 -11.67 -3.91
N PHE A 81 -2.60 -12.47 -3.05
CA PHE A 81 -1.33 -12.12 -2.42
C PHE A 81 -0.27 -11.74 -3.45
N SER A 82 -0.04 -12.61 -4.44
CA SER A 82 0.98 -12.41 -5.46
C SER A 82 0.72 -11.18 -6.33
N ALA A 83 -0.54 -10.91 -6.68
CA ALA A 83 -0.90 -9.74 -7.48
C ALA A 83 -0.67 -8.44 -6.70
N VAL A 84 -1.11 -8.37 -5.45
CA VAL A 84 -0.89 -7.18 -4.60
C VAL A 84 0.60 -6.98 -4.35
N ALA A 85 1.35 -8.05 -4.03
CA ALA A 85 2.79 -8.00 -3.83
C ALA A 85 3.51 -7.50 -5.10
N SER A 86 3.19 -8.05 -6.28
CA SER A 86 3.81 -7.66 -7.55
C SER A 86 3.55 -6.20 -7.89
N LEU A 87 2.34 -5.70 -7.67
CA LEU A 87 2.04 -4.27 -7.89
C LEU A 87 2.87 -3.37 -6.97
N ASN A 88 3.08 -3.78 -5.73
CA ASN A 88 3.88 -3.00 -4.78
C ASN A 88 5.39 -2.98 -5.12
N VAL A 89 5.91 -3.93 -5.90
CA VAL A 89 7.29 -3.84 -6.41
C VAL A 89 7.48 -2.61 -7.30
N PHE A 90 6.46 -2.27 -8.08
CA PHE A 90 6.50 -1.16 -9.05
C PHE A 90 5.88 0.12 -8.48
N ILE A 91 4.76 -0.01 -7.75
CA ILE A 91 4.04 1.10 -7.14
C ILE A 91 4.45 1.15 -5.67
N THR A 92 5.48 1.92 -5.36
CA THR A 92 6.08 1.99 -4.02
C THR A 92 5.28 2.84 -3.01
N VAL A 93 4.09 3.26 -3.38
CA VAL A 93 3.14 4.01 -2.53
C VAL A 93 1.98 3.09 -2.18
N ASN A 94 1.85 2.76 -0.90
CA ASN A 94 0.85 1.80 -0.39
C ASN A 94 -0.57 2.08 -0.93
N THR A 95 -1.10 3.26 -0.66
CA THR A 95 -2.46 3.66 -1.09
C THR A 95 -2.67 3.55 -2.60
N ALA A 96 -1.66 3.91 -3.40
CA ALA A 96 -1.75 3.82 -4.85
C ALA A 96 -1.77 2.36 -5.33
N ALA A 97 -0.98 1.50 -4.72
CA ALA A 97 -0.98 0.06 -4.99
C ALA A 97 -2.31 -0.59 -4.60
N GLU A 98 -2.89 -0.19 -3.47
CA GLU A 98 -4.22 -0.65 -3.03
C GLU A 98 -5.31 -0.27 -4.03
N ILE A 99 -5.36 0.99 -4.46
CA ILE A 99 -6.33 1.46 -5.46
C ILE A 99 -6.20 0.66 -6.76
N ALA A 100 -4.97 0.42 -7.21
CA ALA A 100 -4.71 -0.36 -8.43
C ALA A 100 -5.11 -1.83 -8.30
N ALA A 101 -4.88 -2.44 -7.13
CA ALA A 101 -5.17 -3.85 -6.88
C ALA A 101 -6.63 -4.13 -6.49
N ALA A 102 -7.35 -3.14 -5.93
CA ALA A 102 -8.68 -3.32 -5.36
C ALA A 102 -9.71 -3.96 -6.31
N PRO A 103 -9.83 -3.58 -7.59
CA PRO A 103 -10.76 -4.21 -8.53
C PRO A 103 -10.47 -5.71 -8.69
N PHE A 104 -9.20 -6.07 -8.83
CA PHE A 104 -8.75 -7.45 -8.97
C PHE A 104 -9.05 -8.28 -7.73
N VAL A 105 -8.68 -7.78 -6.54
CA VAL A 105 -8.93 -8.43 -5.25
C VAL A 105 -10.43 -8.61 -5.01
N SER A 106 -11.24 -7.59 -5.34
CA SER A 106 -12.69 -7.65 -5.23
C SER A 106 -13.28 -8.73 -6.13
N ASP A 107 -12.88 -8.78 -7.39
CA ASP A 107 -13.42 -9.68 -8.39
C ASP A 107 -13.10 -11.15 -8.09
N ILE A 108 -11.83 -11.46 -7.84
CA ILE A 108 -11.40 -12.81 -7.45
C ILE A 108 -12.08 -13.21 -6.13
N GLY A 109 -12.06 -12.33 -5.15
CA GLY A 109 -12.67 -12.60 -3.85
C GLY A 109 -14.17 -12.87 -3.92
N LYS A 110 -14.92 -12.14 -4.77
CA LYS A 110 -16.35 -12.40 -5.01
C LYS A 110 -16.58 -13.75 -5.67
N THR A 111 -15.77 -14.10 -6.66
CA THR A 111 -15.86 -15.40 -7.37
C THR A 111 -15.74 -16.57 -6.40
N PHE A 112 -14.88 -16.47 -5.41
CA PHE A 112 -14.67 -17.48 -4.38
C PHE A 112 -15.45 -17.25 -3.08
N ARG A 113 -16.42 -16.32 -3.08
CA ARG A 113 -17.26 -15.95 -1.93
C ARG A 113 -16.45 -15.59 -0.68
N LEU A 114 -15.23 -15.06 -0.85
CA LEU A 114 -14.42 -14.57 0.27
C LEU A 114 -15.08 -13.33 0.87
N HIS A 115 -15.20 -13.30 2.19
CA HIS A 115 -15.83 -12.19 2.90
C HIS A 115 -15.07 -10.87 2.66
N PRO A 116 -15.74 -9.71 2.60
CA PRO A 116 -15.12 -8.40 2.41
C PRO A 116 -13.95 -8.14 3.36
N TYR A 117 -14.07 -8.50 4.64
CA TYR A 117 -12.98 -8.37 5.62
C TYR A 117 -11.73 -9.16 5.23
N ARG A 118 -11.90 -10.36 4.67
CA ARG A 118 -10.76 -11.17 4.22
C ARG A 118 -10.07 -10.53 3.02
N ARG A 119 -10.85 -9.99 2.08
CA ARG A 119 -10.33 -9.29 0.89
C ARG A 119 -9.60 -8.02 1.27
N ALA A 120 -10.21 -7.20 2.14
CA ALA A 120 -9.61 -5.98 2.66
C ALA A 120 -8.32 -6.27 3.43
N ASN A 121 -8.31 -7.29 4.28
CA ASN A 121 -7.13 -7.70 5.03
C ASN A 121 -5.96 -8.10 4.13
N PHE A 122 -6.21 -8.85 3.04
CA PHE A 122 -5.16 -9.17 2.08
C PHE A 122 -4.66 -7.92 1.35
N LEU A 123 -5.56 -7.05 0.93
CA LEU A 123 -5.21 -5.84 0.22
C LEU A 123 -4.32 -4.94 1.09
N ASP A 124 -4.79 -4.60 2.28
CA ASP A 124 -4.11 -3.69 3.20
C ASP A 124 -2.81 -4.30 3.77
N ALA A 125 -2.86 -5.51 4.33
CA ALA A 125 -1.70 -6.11 4.97
C ALA A 125 -0.57 -6.42 3.99
N VAL A 126 -0.88 -6.90 2.78
CA VAL A 126 0.15 -7.19 1.77
C VAL A 126 0.73 -5.89 1.21
N SER A 127 -0.10 -4.88 0.93
CA SER A 127 0.39 -3.57 0.51
C SER A 127 1.26 -2.92 1.58
N SER A 128 0.83 -2.96 2.84
CA SER A 128 1.60 -2.43 3.97
C SER A 128 2.92 -3.16 4.17
N ALA A 129 2.97 -4.47 3.93
CA ALA A 129 4.22 -5.22 4.00
C ALA A 129 5.18 -4.77 2.91
N PHE A 130 4.77 -4.84 1.65
CA PHE A 130 5.65 -4.62 0.50
C PHE A 130 5.93 -3.14 0.24
N GLY A 131 5.10 -2.21 0.70
CA GLY A 131 5.34 -0.78 0.61
C GLY A 131 6.58 -0.29 1.39
N TYR A 132 7.11 -1.10 2.29
CA TYR A 132 8.27 -0.74 3.15
C TYR A 132 9.46 -1.68 3.00
N ILE A 133 9.34 -2.82 2.33
CA ILE A 133 10.42 -3.81 2.23
C ILE A 133 11.53 -3.34 1.29
N PHE A 134 11.21 -2.84 0.10
CA PHE A 134 12.19 -2.62 -0.95
C PHE A 134 13.10 -1.41 -0.68
N PRO A 135 14.39 -1.46 -1.09
CA PRO A 135 15.33 -0.34 -0.94
C PRO A 135 14.87 0.94 -1.62
N TRP A 136 14.06 0.82 -2.69
CA TRP A 136 13.48 1.95 -3.42
C TRP A 136 12.08 2.33 -2.92
N SER A 137 11.57 1.69 -1.88
CA SER A 137 10.25 2.03 -1.32
C SER A 137 10.27 3.39 -0.62
N GLY A 138 9.14 4.09 -0.70
CA GLY A 138 8.98 5.41 -0.10
C GLY A 138 9.33 5.44 1.39
N GLY A 139 8.93 4.41 2.14
CA GLY A 139 9.23 4.31 3.58
C GLY A 139 10.72 4.23 3.88
N VAL A 140 11.48 3.41 3.15
CA VAL A 140 12.94 3.29 3.32
C VAL A 140 13.64 4.58 2.91
N LEU A 141 13.26 5.15 1.76
CA LEU A 141 13.88 6.38 1.25
C LEU A 141 13.62 7.58 2.17
N ILE A 142 12.39 7.74 2.70
CA ILE A 142 12.06 8.79 3.67
C ILE A 142 12.86 8.60 4.96
N GLY A 143 12.94 7.37 5.47
CA GLY A 143 13.73 7.06 6.66
C GLY A 143 15.20 7.44 6.49
N VAL A 144 15.84 7.05 5.39
CA VAL A 144 17.23 7.40 5.07
C VAL A 144 17.41 8.91 4.88
N ALA A 145 16.47 9.59 4.21
CA ALA A 145 16.51 11.04 4.04
C ALA A 145 16.40 11.77 5.40
N THR A 146 15.53 11.29 6.28
CA THR A 146 15.40 11.83 7.65
C THR A 146 16.69 11.64 8.44
N LEU A 147 17.32 10.46 8.38
CA LEU A 147 18.62 10.26 9.02
C LEU A 147 19.69 11.23 8.49
N ARG A 148 19.71 11.46 7.17
CA ARG A 148 20.64 12.44 6.57
C ARG A 148 20.41 13.85 7.07
N SER A 149 19.16 14.29 7.24
CA SER A 149 18.88 15.64 7.77
C SER A 149 19.35 15.79 9.23
N LEU A 150 19.35 14.71 10.00
CA LEU A 150 19.77 14.73 11.39
C LEU A 150 21.31 14.77 11.56
N THR A 151 22.10 14.40 10.56
CA THR A 151 23.57 14.44 10.66
C THR A 151 24.12 15.85 10.87
N ALA A 152 23.39 16.90 10.43
CA ALA A 152 23.75 18.28 10.69
C ALA A 152 23.71 18.64 12.20
N HIS A 153 22.87 17.96 12.98
CA HIS A 153 22.69 18.21 14.40
C HIS A 153 23.41 17.16 15.29
N TYR A 154 23.60 15.95 14.76
CA TYR A 154 24.12 14.81 15.51
C TYR A 154 25.25 14.13 14.72
N GLN A 155 26.49 14.51 15.02
CA GLN A 155 27.69 14.01 14.30
C GLN A 155 27.94 12.51 14.46
N PHE A 156 27.37 11.86 15.48
CA PHE A 156 27.51 10.42 15.72
C PHE A 156 26.59 9.56 14.82
N ILE A 157 25.67 10.16 14.10
CA ILE A 157 24.74 9.41 13.23
C ILE A 157 25.47 8.98 11.95
N THR A 158 25.56 7.67 11.76
CA THR A 158 25.97 7.08 10.49
C THR A 158 24.72 6.77 9.66
N VAL A 159 24.65 7.31 8.45
CA VAL A 159 23.52 7.09 7.55
C VAL A 159 23.72 5.83 6.72
N PRO A 160 22.98 4.74 6.97
CA PRO A 160 23.09 3.54 6.16
C PRO A 160 22.49 3.77 4.77
N GLY A 161 23.01 3.04 3.77
CA GLY A 161 22.37 3.00 2.45
C GLY A 161 21.02 2.27 2.49
N PRO A 162 20.08 2.58 1.56
CA PRO A 162 18.78 1.91 1.50
C PRO A 162 18.90 0.38 1.39
N THR A 163 19.89 -0.11 0.65
CA THR A 163 20.17 -1.54 0.50
C THR A 163 20.66 -2.20 1.79
N THR A 164 21.36 -1.45 2.64
CA THR A 164 21.82 -1.93 3.94
C THR A 164 20.65 -2.05 4.93
N VAL A 165 19.66 -1.15 4.85
CA VAL A 165 18.46 -1.17 5.71
C VAL A 165 17.52 -2.30 5.33
N TRP A 166 17.44 -2.66 4.06
CA TRP A 166 16.51 -3.62 3.49
C TRP A 166 16.33 -4.93 4.30
N PRO A 167 17.38 -5.69 4.68
CA PRO A 167 17.21 -6.94 5.41
C PRO A 167 16.61 -6.77 6.81
N TYR A 168 16.72 -5.56 7.38
CA TYR A 168 16.29 -5.25 8.75
C TYR A 168 14.87 -4.68 8.84
N VAL A 169 14.14 -4.61 7.73
CA VAL A 169 12.73 -4.20 7.73
C VAL A 169 11.85 -5.36 8.18
N PHE A 170 12.06 -5.82 9.42
CA PHE A 170 11.42 -7.02 9.98
C PHE A 170 9.90 -6.97 9.93
N HIS A 171 9.30 -5.79 10.16
CA HIS A 171 7.84 -5.63 10.09
C HIS A 171 7.30 -6.09 8.72
N GLY A 172 7.87 -5.59 7.63
CA GLY A 172 7.45 -5.94 6.28
C GLY A 172 7.64 -7.43 5.98
N TRP A 173 8.81 -7.98 6.29
CA TRP A 173 9.10 -9.40 6.05
C TRP A 173 8.20 -10.33 6.84
N LEU A 174 7.99 -10.05 8.13
CA LEU A 174 7.13 -10.86 9.00
C LEU A 174 5.67 -10.77 8.56
N LEU A 175 5.19 -9.58 8.23
CA LEU A 175 3.81 -9.40 7.75
C LEU A 175 3.58 -10.11 6.42
N ALA A 176 4.51 -10.01 5.48
CA ALA A 176 4.44 -10.76 4.21
C ALA A 176 4.41 -12.27 4.45
N ALA A 177 5.29 -12.79 5.33
CA ALA A 177 5.33 -14.20 5.68
C ALA A 177 4.02 -14.67 6.33
N VAL A 178 3.48 -13.92 7.30
CA VAL A 178 2.20 -14.24 7.95
C VAL A 178 1.06 -14.26 6.94
N MET A 179 0.98 -13.28 6.04
CA MET A 179 -0.08 -13.23 5.02
C MET A 179 0.03 -14.36 4.00
N LEU A 180 1.26 -14.72 3.60
CA LEU A 180 1.48 -15.87 2.72
C LEU A 180 1.08 -17.19 3.41
N LEU A 181 1.51 -17.39 4.66
CA LEU A 181 1.13 -18.54 5.45
C LEU A 181 -0.39 -18.60 5.66
N ALA A 182 -1.06 -17.49 5.89
CA ALA A 182 -2.51 -17.40 6.00
C ALA A 182 -3.22 -17.76 4.68
N ALA A 183 -2.65 -17.38 3.52
CA ALA A 183 -3.17 -17.79 2.22
C ALA A 183 -3.02 -19.30 1.99
N LEU A 184 -1.86 -19.86 2.33
CA LEU A 184 -1.54 -21.25 2.13
C LEU A 184 -2.31 -22.18 3.08
N SER A 185 -2.43 -21.83 4.36
CA SER A 185 -3.12 -22.63 5.38
C SER A 185 -4.62 -22.40 5.44
N GLY A 186 -5.10 -21.23 4.97
CA GLY A 186 -6.47 -20.79 5.15
C GLY A 186 -6.75 -20.22 6.55
N PHE A 187 -5.72 -19.95 7.35
CA PHE A 187 -5.89 -19.35 8.67
C PHE A 187 -6.60 -18.01 8.57
N GLY A 188 -7.60 -17.79 9.41
CA GLY A 188 -8.43 -16.58 9.39
C GLY A 188 -9.35 -16.45 8.16
N ARG A 189 -9.45 -17.45 7.28
CA ARG A 189 -10.37 -17.44 6.14
C ARG A 189 -11.81 -17.27 6.58
N ARG A 190 -12.54 -16.41 5.88
CA ARG A 190 -13.96 -16.16 6.08
C ARG A 190 -14.64 -16.08 4.72
N PHE A 191 -15.82 -16.65 4.65
CA PHE A 191 -16.69 -16.60 3.48
C PHE A 191 -17.93 -15.76 3.75
N VAL A 192 -18.63 -15.39 2.69
CA VAL A 192 -19.93 -14.69 2.78
C VAL A 192 -21.01 -15.73 3.03
N GLY A 193 -21.69 -15.65 4.18
CA GLY A 193 -22.84 -16.49 4.50
C GLY A 193 -24.11 -16.08 3.75
N SER A 194 -25.22 -16.73 4.04
CA SER A 194 -26.51 -16.52 3.36
C SER A 194 -27.11 -15.12 3.61
N ARG A 195 -26.82 -14.52 4.75
CA ARG A 195 -27.25 -13.15 5.14
C ARG A 195 -26.14 -12.11 5.02
N GLY A 196 -25.00 -12.48 4.39
CA GLY A 196 -23.82 -11.61 4.27
C GLY A 196 -22.85 -11.66 5.46
N GLU A 197 -23.13 -12.44 6.49
CA GLU A 197 -22.28 -12.61 7.67
C GLU A 197 -20.98 -13.38 7.36
N PRO A 198 -19.90 -13.16 8.16
CA PRO A 198 -18.65 -13.88 7.99
C PRO A 198 -18.74 -15.30 8.55
N VAL A 199 -18.71 -16.31 7.70
CA VAL A 199 -18.72 -17.73 8.09
C VAL A 199 -17.38 -18.41 7.83
N ARG A 200 -17.08 -19.49 8.57
CA ARG A 200 -15.84 -20.28 8.38
C ARG A 200 -15.94 -21.27 7.23
N HIS A 201 -17.11 -21.83 7.02
CA HIS A 201 -17.40 -22.80 5.97
C HIS A 201 -18.58 -22.33 5.14
N LEU A 202 -18.57 -22.65 3.86
CA LEU A 202 -19.73 -22.38 3.01
C LEU A 202 -20.86 -23.34 3.37
N PRO A 203 -22.10 -22.85 3.52
CA PRO A 203 -23.25 -23.74 3.69
C PRO A 203 -23.35 -24.68 2.47
N GLY A 204 -23.31 -26.00 2.70
CA GLY A 204 -23.45 -27.00 1.66
C GLY A 204 -22.16 -27.37 0.88
N ALA A 205 -20.98 -27.06 1.42
CA ALA A 205 -19.70 -27.55 0.90
C ALA A 205 -19.17 -28.73 1.76
#